data_af9e15c8b2afba9f3c00831c9521969f
#
_entry.id   af9e15c8b2afba9f3c00831c9521969f
#
_cell.length_a   1.000
_cell.length_b   1.000
_cell.length_c   1.000
_cell.angle_alpha   90.00
_cell.angle_beta   90.00
_cell.angle_gamma   90.00
#
_symmetry.space_group_name_H-M   'P 1'
#
loop_
_entity.id
_entity.type
_entity.pdbx_description
1 polymer ?
#
loop_
_entity_poly.entity_id
_entity_poly.type
_entity_poly.pdbx_seq_one_letter_code
_entity_poly.pdbx_strand_id
1 'polypeptide(L)'
;ISEGLVGSEMCIRDRAWVVLLFAGFNAVSKPWADDDSAVRTFLVHTVKPQHWLIARNLYYVVLLGSVSTVTFAAFLLFLGADHFTEWTVLQYYAGVIFTSTAMASLLATVQAIAARAGGGFSMISVLGLPLIIPIILVSNRYGSDLMRGIAFGDTAHNLLFLATLSAGFSALGYLLFPYLWRD
;
A
#
# COMPACT_ATOMS: atom_id res chain seq x y z
N ILE A 1 15.68 -15.90 -28.06
CA ILE A 1 16.17 -14.65 -27.39
C ILE A 1 15.02 -13.96 -26.68
N SER A 2 13.75 -14.10 -27.11
CA SER A 2 12.58 -13.44 -26.46
C SER A 2 12.15 -14.06 -25.12
N GLU A 3 12.38 -15.34 -24.90
CA GLU A 3 11.96 -16.00 -23.63
C GLU A 3 12.80 -15.58 -22.42
N GLY A 4 14.07 -15.22 -22.62
CA GLY A 4 14.94 -14.74 -21.55
C GLY A 4 14.57 -13.33 -21.06
N LEU A 5 14.11 -12.45 -21.94
CA LEU A 5 13.68 -11.10 -21.63
C LEU A 5 12.35 -11.10 -20.85
N VAL A 6 11.38 -11.89 -21.28
CA VAL A 6 10.07 -12.04 -20.59
C VAL A 6 10.25 -12.59 -19.16
N GLY A 7 11.18 -13.51 -18.96
CA GLY A 7 11.51 -14.04 -17.62
C GLY A 7 12.15 -13.00 -16.69
N SER A 8 13.03 -12.14 -17.23
CA SER A 8 13.67 -11.08 -16.44
C SER A 8 12.72 -9.96 -16.07
N GLU A 9 11.81 -9.58 -16.93
CA GLU A 9 10.78 -8.56 -16.67
C GLU A 9 9.79 -8.98 -15.58
N MET A 10 9.34 -10.26 -15.61
CA MET A 10 8.51 -10.82 -14.55
C MET A 10 9.24 -10.79 -13.20
N CYS A 11 10.51 -11.16 -13.16
CA CYS A 11 11.29 -11.21 -11.93
C CYS A 11 11.53 -9.83 -11.31
N ILE A 12 11.78 -8.80 -12.13
CA ILE A 12 11.98 -7.43 -11.68
C ILE A 12 10.68 -6.84 -11.13
N ARG A 13 9.56 -7.10 -11.82
CA ARG A 13 8.22 -6.65 -11.37
C ARG A 13 7.85 -7.24 -10.01
N ASP A 14 8.06 -8.54 -9.81
CA ASP A 14 7.76 -9.19 -8.53
C ASP A 14 8.62 -8.65 -7.39
N ARG A 15 9.87 -8.29 -7.67
CA ARG A 15 10.76 -7.64 -6.69
C ARG A 15 10.26 -6.27 -6.27
N ALA A 16 9.65 -5.49 -7.15
CA ALA A 16 9.09 -4.18 -6.81
C ALA A 16 8.00 -4.29 -5.74
N TRP A 17 7.14 -5.29 -5.82
CA TRP A 17 6.09 -5.53 -4.82
C TRP A 17 6.66 -5.98 -3.47
N VAL A 18 7.71 -6.79 -3.49
CA VAL A 18 8.43 -7.21 -2.29
C VAL A 18 9.06 -6.00 -1.58
N VAL A 19 9.68 -5.09 -2.33
CA VAL A 19 10.24 -3.84 -1.78
C VAL A 19 9.15 -2.99 -1.13
N LEU A 20 8.01 -2.80 -1.79
CA LEU A 20 6.86 -2.06 -1.23
C LEU A 20 6.30 -2.72 0.02
N LEU A 21 6.23 -4.05 0.04
CA LEU A 21 5.78 -4.81 1.20
C LEU A 21 6.71 -4.58 2.39
N PHE A 22 8.02 -4.74 2.20
CA PHE A 22 9.00 -4.51 3.27
C PHE A 22 9.03 -3.05 3.73
N ALA A 23 8.96 -2.09 2.79
CA ALA A 23 8.88 -0.68 3.13
C ALA A 23 7.63 -0.37 3.95
N GLY A 24 6.48 -0.95 3.59
CA GLY A 24 5.22 -0.81 4.31
C GLY A 24 5.31 -1.35 5.73
N PHE A 25 5.82 -2.58 5.91
CA PHE A 25 6.00 -3.16 7.23
C PHE A 25 7.01 -2.38 8.08
N ASN A 26 8.12 -1.91 7.51
CA ASN A 26 9.07 -1.06 8.22
C ASN A 26 8.45 0.29 8.64
N ALA A 27 7.63 0.88 7.79
CA ALA A 27 6.94 2.13 8.13
C ALA A 27 5.98 1.97 9.32
N VAL A 28 5.30 0.83 9.37
CA VAL A 28 4.29 0.51 10.39
C VAL A 28 4.92 -0.06 11.66
N SER A 29 6.13 -0.62 11.57
CA SER A 29 6.84 -1.22 12.70
C SER A 29 7.34 -0.22 13.72
N LYS A 30 7.48 1.07 13.34
CA LYS A 30 7.78 2.13 14.31
C LYS A 30 6.60 2.26 15.26
N PRO A 31 6.79 1.87 16.54
CA PRO A 31 5.67 1.77 17.46
C PRO A 31 5.10 3.14 17.78
N TRP A 32 3.82 3.15 18.07
CA TRP A 32 3.16 4.23 18.77
C TRP A 32 3.80 4.51 20.14
N ALA A 33 4.72 3.66 20.57
CA ALA A 33 5.34 3.66 21.90
C ALA A 33 6.53 4.62 22.02
N ASP A 34 7.04 5.19 20.94
CA ASP A 34 8.04 6.26 21.00
C ASP A 34 7.41 7.63 21.28
N ASP A 35 6.08 7.75 21.23
CA ASP A 35 5.40 8.93 21.74
C ASP A 35 5.41 8.86 23.26
N ASP A 36 6.14 9.78 23.89
CA ASP A 36 6.11 10.01 25.33
C ASP A 36 4.68 9.86 25.86
N SER A 37 4.51 9.11 26.93
CA SER A 37 3.19 8.89 27.54
C SER A 37 2.43 10.21 27.80
N ALA A 38 3.17 11.29 28.05
CA ALA A 38 2.65 12.64 28.22
C ALA A 38 2.05 13.21 26.91
N VAL A 39 2.73 13.03 25.77
CA VAL A 39 2.26 13.49 24.46
C VAL A 39 1.02 12.70 24.04
N ARG A 40 1.03 11.40 24.27
CA ARG A 40 -0.12 10.54 24.00
C ARG A 40 -1.35 10.94 24.81
N THR A 41 -1.19 11.19 26.12
CA THR A 41 -2.27 11.63 27.00
C THR A 41 -2.82 12.99 26.57
N PHE A 42 -1.95 13.93 26.19
CA PHE A 42 -2.35 15.23 25.67
C PHE A 42 -3.15 15.12 24.36
N LEU A 43 -2.67 14.30 23.41
CA LEU A 43 -3.35 14.07 22.12
C LEU A 43 -4.72 13.42 22.31
N VAL A 44 -4.84 12.45 23.22
CA VAL A 44 -6.11 11.77 23.54
C VAL A 44 -7.18 12.75 24.00
N HIS A 45 -6.81 13.76 24.77
CA HIS A 45 -7.76 14.75 25.29
C HIS A 45 -8.05 15.91 24.32
N THR A 46 -7.13 16.19 23.38
CA THR A 46 -7.22 17.40 22.53
C THR A 46 -7.75 17.12 21.14
N VAL A 47 -7.49 15.92 20.58
CA VAL A 47 -7.80 15.58 19.18
C VAL A 47 -8.87 14.51 19.10
N LYS A 48 -9.87 14.71 18.23
CA LYS A 48 -10.85 13.65 17.94
C LYS A 48 -10.13 12.43 17.33
N PRO A 49 -10.44 11.21 17.80
CA PRO A 49 -9.75 10.00 17.37
C PRO A 49 -9.76 9.79 15.85
N GLN A 50 -10.84 10.16 15.18
CA GLN A 50 -11.02 10.05 13.75
C GLN A 50 -10.02 10.88 12.94
N HIS A 51 -9.75 12.13 13.37
CA HIS A 51 -8.78 13.00 12.67
C HIS A 51 -7.36 12.46 12.78
N TRP A 52 -7.04 11.84 13.91
CA TRP A 52 -5.74 11.23 14.14
C TRP A 52 -5.52 10.02 13.20
N LEU A 53 -6.51 9.15 13.02
CA LEU A 53 -6.44 8.02 12.10
C LEU A 53 -6.29 8.49 10.63
N ILE A 54 -7.05 9.52 10.23
CA ILE A 54 -6.97 10.09 8.87
C ILE A 54 -5.57 10.65 8.61
N ALA A 55 -5.02 11.41 9.55
CA ALA A 55 -3.67 11.98 9.42
C ALA A 55 -2.62 10.87 9.26
N ARG A 56 -2.75 9.78 10.01
CA ARG A 56 -1.86 8.64 9.94
C ARG A 56 -2.00 7.86 8.62
N ASN A 57 -3.22 7.64 8.17
CA ASN A 57 -3.47 7.04 6.86
C ASN A 57 -2.84 7.88 5.75
N LEU A 58 -3.04 9.20 5.79
CA LEU A 58 -2.44 10.13 4.82
C LEU A 58 -0.90 10.07 4.86
N TYR A 59 -0.31 10.01 6.05
CA TYR A 59 1.14 9.84 6.20
C TYR A 59 1.64 8.58 5.50
N TYR A 60 0.97 7.42 5.70
CA TYR A 60 1.37 6.18 5.03
C TYR A 60 1.15 6.22 3.52
N VAL A 61 0.07 6.86 3.06
CA VAL A 61 -0.18 7.05 1.62
C VAL A 61 0.95 7.87 0.99
N VAL A 62 1.38 8.96 1.60
CA VAL A 62 2.48 9.79 1.10
C VAL A 62 3.80 9.02 1.16
N LEU A 63 4.08 8.32 2.25
CA LEU A 63 5.32 7.58 2.42
C LEU A 63 5.41 6.41 1.43
N LEU A 64 4.40 5.55 1.35
CA LEU A 64 4.40 4.43 0.41
C LEU A 64 4.29 4.90 -1.04
N GLY A 65 3.55 5.99 -1.29
CA GLY A 65 3.48 6.63 -2.60
C GLY A 65 4.84 7.14 -3.06
N SER A 66 5.62 7.76 -2.18
CA SER A 66 6.98 8.22 -2.52
C SER A 66 7.92 7.04 -2.80
N VAL A 67 7.90 6.01 -1.97
CA VAL A 67 8.71 4.79 -2.19
C VAL A 67 8.31 4.11 -3.49
N SER A 68 7.02 3.99 -3.78
CA SER A 68 6.52 3.37 -5.01
C SER A 68 6.93 4.16 -6.26
N THR A 69 6.92 5.50 -6.17
CA THR A 69 7.38 6.37 -7.27
C THR A 69 8.88 6.19 -7.55
N VAL A 70 9.69 6.14 -6.50
CA VAL A 70 11.14 5.89 -6.64
C VAL A 70 11.40 4.50 -7.22
N THR A 71 10.68 3.48 -6.73
CA THR A 71 10.78 2.10 -7.24
C THR A 71 10.36 2.03 -8.71
N PHE A 72 9.29 2.74 -9.09
CA PHE A 72 8.83 2.83 -10.46
C PHE A 72 9.84 3.55 -11.37
N ALA A 73 10.43 4.64 -10.92
CA ALA A 73 11.49 5.35 -11.65
C ALA A 73 12.72 4.45 -11.87
N ALA A 74 13.13 3.70 -10.85
CA ALA A 74 14.19 2.71 -10.96
C ALA A 74 13.83 1.62 -11.98
N PHE A 75 12.58 1.13 -11.96
CA PHE A 75 12.09 0.15 -12.92
C PHE A 75 12.21 0.64 -14.36
N LEU A 76 11.81 1.88 -14.65
CA LEU A 76 11.94 2.48 -15.98
C LEU A 76 13.41 2.64 -16.42
N LEU A 77 14.31 2.97 -15.50
CA LEU A 77 15.74 3.09 -15.80
C LEU A 77 16.38 1.75 -16.18
N PHE A 78 15.98 0.66 -15.50
CA PHE A 78 16.55 -0.67 -15.77
C PHE A 78 15.98 -1.37 -16.99
N LEU A 79 14.70 -1.18 -17.31
CA LEU A 79 14.07 -1.81 -18.46
C LEU A 79 14.27 -1.03 -19.78
N GLY A 80 14.62 0.25 -19.70
CA GLY A 80 14.64 1.13 -20.86
C GLY A 80 13.22 1.57 -21.26
N ALA A 81 13.02 2.86 -21.41
CA ALA A 81 11.73 3.43 -21.79
C ALA A 81 11.33 3.12 -23.26
N ASP A 82 12.26 2.58 -24.06
CA ASP A 82 12.11 2.43 -25.51
C ASP A 82 11.06 1.38 -25.93
N HIS A 83 10.63 0.52 -25.01
CA HIS A 83 9.63 -0.52 -25.28
C HIS A 83 8.21 -0.16 -24.86
N PHE A 84 8.02 0.96 -24.16
CA PHE A 84 6.71 1.35 -23.65
C PHE A 84 6.20 2.61 -24.34
N THR A 85 4.96 2.57 -24.82
CA THR A 85 4.26 3.78 -25.24
C THR A 85 4.05 4.69 -24.03
N GLU A 86 4.19 6.01 -24.16
CA GLU A 86 3.99 6.98 -23.08
C GLU A 86 2.67 6.76 -22.33
N TRP A 87 1.62 6.37 -23.03
CA TRP A 87 0.31 6.06 -22.48
C TRP A 87 0.33 4.83 -21.56
N THR A 88 1.07 3.78 -21.94
CA THR A 88 1.21 2.56 -21.13
C THR A 88 1.98 2.83 -19.82
N VAL A 89 3.00 3.69 -19.88
CA VAL A 89 3.77 4.13 -18.71
C VAL A 89 2.86 4.84 -17.71
N LEU A 90 2.01 5.76 -18.19
CA LEU A 90 1.08 6.49 -17.34
C LEU A 90 0.05 5.56 -16.67
N GLN A 91 -0.50 4.61 -17.43
CA GLN A 91 -1.44 3.61 -16.90
C GLN A 91 -0.79 2.73 -15.84
N TYR A 92 0.43 2.26 -16.09
CA TYR A 92 1.17 1.45 -15.12
C TYR A 92 1.47 2.25 -13.86
N TYR A 93 1.87 3.51 -13.97
CA TYR A 93 2.09 4.40 -12.84
C TYR A 93 0.81 4.60 -12.01
N ALA A 94 -0.34 4.77 -12.66
CA ALA A 94 -1.62 4.83 -11.96
C ALA A 94 -1.86 3.55 -11.14
N GLY A 95 -1.61 2.37 -11.69
CA GLY A 95 -1.71 1.09 -10.97
C GLY A 95 -0.81 1.03 -9.74
N VAL A 96 0.43 1.51 -9.87
CA VAL A 96 1.39 1.56 -8.75
C VAL A 96 0.89 2.47 -7.63
N ILE A 97 0.33 3.63 -7.96
CA ILE A 97 -0.23 4.56 -6.97
C ILE A 97 -1.48 3.97 -6.29
N PHE A 98 -2.40 3.38 -7.04
CA PHE A 98 -3.59 2.73 -6.44
C PHE A 98 -3.20 1.57 -5.52
N THR A 99 -2.21 0.77 -5.90
CA THR A 99 -1.70 -0.31 -5.05
C THR A 99 -1.06 0.20 -3.77
N SER A 100 -0.22 1.24 -3.86
CA SER A 100 0.43 1.82 -2.70
C SER A 100 -0.59 2.45 -1.74
N THR A 101 -1.65 3.09 -2.25
CA THR A 101 -2.73 3.63 -1.42
C THR A 101 -3.57 2.54 -0.75
N ALA A 102 -3.87 1.44 -1.46
CA ALA A 102 -4.56 0.29 -0.88
C ALA A 102 -3.73 -0.38 0.23
N MET A 103 -2.43 -0.54 0.01
CA MET A 103 -1.49 -1.06 1.01
C MET A 103 -1.39 -0.15 2.24
N ALA A 104 -1.29 1.16 2.01
CA ALA A 104 -1.21 2.16 3.09
C ALA A 104 -2.45 2.13 3.99
N SER A 105 -3.64 2.13 3.39
CA SER A 105 -4.91 2.12 4.13
C SER A 105 -5.12 0.82 4.92
N LEU A 106 -4.74 -0.32 4.35
CA LEU A 106 -4.75 -1.61 5.04
C LEU A 106 -3.81 -1.60 6.24
N LEU A 107 -2.55 -1.22 6.03
CA LEU A 107 -1.54 -1.21 7.10
C LEU A 107 -1.90 -0.23 8.22
N ALA A 108 -2.45 0.95 7.90
CA ALA A 108 -2.93 1.92 8.88
C ALA A 108 -4.04 1.31 9.76
N THR A 109 -4.97 0.60 9.15
CA THR A 109 -6.09 -0.05 9.86
C THR A 109 -5.59 -1.19 10.74
N VAL A 110 -4.74 -2.07 10.20
CA VAL A 110 -4.16 -3.20 10.94
C VAL A 110 -3.34 -2.72 12.13
N GLN A 111 -2.54 -1.67 11.94
CA GLN A 111 -1.77 -1.07 13.02
C GLN A 111 -2.67 -0.50 14.12
N ALA A 112 -3.77 0.16 13.75
CA ALA A 112 -4.72 0.70 14.73
C ALA A 112 -5.33 -0.41 15.59
N ILE A 113 -5.65 -1.55 15.00
CA ILE A 113 -6.17 -2.73 15.71
C ILE A 113 -5.08 -3.35 16.59
N ALA A 114 -3.89 -3.58 16.06
CA ALA A 114 -2.78 -4.20 16.77
C ALA A 114 -2.32 -3.37 17.98
N ALA A 115 -2.32 -2.05 17.86
CA ALA A 115 -1.96 -1.14 18.95
C ALA A 115 -2.87 -1.28 20.16
N ARG A 116 -4.15 -1.61 19.97
CA ARG A 116 -5.12 -1.81 21.04
C ARG A 116 -5.08 -3.20 21.65
N ALA A 117 -4.79 -4.20 20.83
CA ALA A 117 -4.66 -5.56 21.31
C ALA A 117 -3.37 -5.82 22.13
N GLY A 118 -2.57 -4.78 22.40
CA GLY A 118 -1.29 -4.91 23.10
C GLY A 118 -0.25 -5.72 22.33
N GLY A 119 -0.55 -6.02 21.06
CA GLY A 119 0.30 -6.79 20.17
C GLY A 119 1.36 -5.89 19.52
N GLY A 120 2.62 -6.25 19.68
CA GLY A 120 3.72 -5.60 19.00
C GLY A 120 3.71 -5.88 17.49
N PHE A 121 4.86 -5.65 16.84
CA PHE A 121 5.07 -5.86 15.41
C PHE A 121 4.62 -7.25 14.89
N SER A 122 4.75 -8.29 15.70
CA SER A 122 4.30 -9.65 15.37
C SER A 122 2.81 -9.72 15.03
N MET A 123 1.97 -9.02 15.77
CA MET A 123 0.52 -9.00 15.53
C MET A 123 0.16 -8.26 14.24
N ILE A 124 0.87 -7.15 13.95
CA ILE A 124 0.71 -6.43 12.69
C ILE A 124 1.05 -7.34 11.50
N SER A 125 2.12 -8.11 11.62
CA SER A 125 2.55 -9.04 10.56
C SER A 125 1.56 -10.19 10.36
N VAL A 126 1.08 -10.79 11.43
CA VAL A 126 0.12 -11.91 11.37
C VAL A 126 -1.22 -11.49 10.75
N LEU A 127 -1.72 -10.31 11.10
CA LEU A 127 -2.97 -9.78 10.55
C LEU A 127 -2.79 -9.17 9.15
N GLY A 128 -1.67 -8.49 8.93
CA GLY A 128 -1.41 -7.76 7.69
C GLY A 128 -1.06 -8.65 6.51
N LEU A 129 -0.22 -9.68 6.71
CA LEU A 129 0.24 -10.54 5.63
C LEU A 129 -0.90 -11.19 4.82
N PRO A 130 -1.89 -11.87 5.43
CA PRO A 130 -2.97 -12.48 4.66
C PRO A 130 -3.85 -11.45 3.94
N LEU A 131 -4.00 -10.25 4.49
CA LEU A 131 -4.80 -9.19 3.87
C LEU A 131 -4.07 -8.48 2.71
N ILE A 132 -2.74 -8.49 2.69
CA ILE A 132 -1.94 -7.90 1.61
C ILE A 132 -1.94 -8.80 0.37
N ILE A 133 -2.06 -10.12 0.52
CA ILE A 133 -2.02 -11.07 -0.60
C ILE A 133 -2.99 -10.71 -1.73
N PRO A 134 -4.29 -10.45 -1.50
CA PRO A 134 -5.20 -10.09 -2.58
C PRO A 134 -4.81 -8.77 -3.28
N ILE A 135 -4.25 -7.80 -2.57
CA ILE A 135 -3.78 -6.55 -3.17
C ILE A 135 -2.63 -6.83 -4.14
N ILE A 136 -1.64 -7.62 -3.72
CA ILE A 136 -0.50 -7.98 -4.57
C ILE A 136 -0.94 -8.79 -5.79
N LEU A 137 -1.86 -9.75 -5.62
CA LEU A 137 -2.35 -10.57 -6.73
C LEU A 137 -3.06 -9.73 -7.79
N VAL A 138 -3.92 -8.80 -7.39
CA VAL A 138 -4.63 -7.92 -8.33
C VAL A 138 -3.67 -6.95 -9.01
N SER A 139 -2.70 -6.39 -8.27
CA SER A 139 -1.67 -5.52 -8.82
C SER A 139 -0.78 -6.23 -9.85
N ASN A 140 -0.38 -7.46 -9.56
CA ASN A 140 0.38 -8.27 -10.50
C ASN A 140 -0.42 -8.60 -11.76
N ARG A 141 -1.70 -8.91 -11.60
CA ARG A 141 -2.60 -9.16 -12.73
C ARG A 141 -2.75 -7.94 -13.61
N TYR A 142 -3.01 -6.79 -13.01
CA TYR A 142 -3.10 -5.51 -13.72
C TYR A 142 -1.82 -5.20 -14.51
N GLY A 143 -0.66 -5.33 -13.89
CA GLY A 143 0.62 -5.10 -14.55
C GLY A 143 0.90 -6.09 -15.70
N SER A 144 0.49 -7.37 -15.55
CA SER A 144 0.62 -8.38 -16.61
C SER A 144 -0.26 -8.07 -17.80
N ASP A 145 -1.51 -7.69 -17.55
CA ASP A 145 -2.50 -7.40 -18.59
C ASP A 145 -2.07 -6.20 -19.42
N LEU A 146 -1.51 -5.18 -18.76
CA LEU A 146 -0.99 -4.00 -19.41
C LEU A 146 0.21 -4.31 -20.32
N MET A 147 1.14 -5.16 -19.86
CA MET A 147 2.31 -5.58 -20.65
C MET A 147 1.92 -6.44 -21.84
N ARG A 148 0.80 -7.15 -21.77
CA ARG A 148 0.24 -7.93 -22.89
C ARG A 148 -0.50 -7.05 -23.90
N GLY A 149 -0.61 -5.75 -23.69
CA GLY A 149 -1.31 -4.82 -24.56
C GLY A 149 -2.83 -4.94 -24.51
N ILE A 150 -3.38 -5.47 -23.42
CA ILE A 150 -4.83 -5.54 -23.21
C ILE A 150 -5.38 -4.13 -23.05
N ALA A 151 -6.50 -3.85 -23.70
CA ALA A 151 -7.13 -2.52 -23.68
C ALA A 151 -7.45 -2.06 -22.24
N PHE A 152 -7.24 -0.77 -21.98
CA PHE A 152 -7.48 -0.18 -20.66
C PHE A 152 -8.90 -0.45 -20.14
N GLY A 153 -9.91 -0.49 -21.00
CA GLY A 153 -11.28 -0.80 -20.62
C GLY A 153 -11.41 -2.14 -19.87
N ASP A 154 -10.68 -3.15 -20.31
CA ASP A 154 -10.72 -4.49 -19.72
C ASP A 154 -9.89 -4.59 -18.43
N THR A 155 -8.87 -3.75 -18.28
CA THR A 155 -8.00 -3.72 -17.10
C THR A 155 -8.48 -2.74 -16.01
N ALA A 156 -9.36 -1.80 -16.36
CA ALA A 156 -9.87 -0.77 -15.46
C ALA A 156 -10.61 -1.35 -14.24
N HIS A 157 -11.24 -2.52 -14.36
CA HIS A 157 -11.91 -3.17 -13.22
C HIS A 157 -10.92 -3.57 -12.12
N ASN A 158 -9.67 -3.89 -12.44
CA ASN A 158 -8.63 -4.18 -11.45
C ASN A 158 -8.25 -2.92 -10.64
N LEU A 159 -8.18 -1.75 -11.30
CA LEU A 159 -7.98 -0.47 -10.61
C LEU A 159 -9.17 -0.11 -9.72
N LEU A 160 -10.37 -0.33 -10.20
CA LEU A 160 -11.59 -0.10 -9.43
C LEU A 160 -11.64 -1.02 -8.19
N PHE A 161 -11.20 -2.26 -8.32
CA PHE A 161 -11.09 -3.19 -7.20
C PHE A 161 -10.06 -2.70 -6.16
N LEU A 162 -8.89 -2.23 -6.58
CA LEU A 162 -7.90 -1.63 -5.69
C LEU A 162 -8.42 -0.38 -4.99
N ALA A 163 -9.14 0.48 -5.71
CA ALA A 163 -9.76 1.67 -5.16
C ALA A 163 -10.84 1.33 -4.12
N THR A 164 -11.68 0.34 -4.40
CA THR A 164 -12.71 -0.12 -3.45
C THR A 164 -12.11 -0.77 -2.22
N LEU A 165 -11.03 -1.53 -2.35
CA LEU A 165 -10.29 -2.06 -1.20
C LEU A 165 -9.69 -0.94 -0.35
N SER A 166 -9.05 0.04 -0.98
CA SER A 166 -8.49 1.20 -0.27
C SER A 166 -9.55 1.97 0.50
N ALA A 167 -10.69 2.27 -0.15
CA ALA A 167 -11.82 2.92 0.49
C ALA A 167 -12.44 2.07 1.60
N GLY A 168 -12.57 0.76 1.38
CA GLY A 168 -13.09 -0.19 2.37
C GLY A 168 -12.25 -0.24 3.64
N PHE A 169 -10.94 -0.38 3.52
CA PHE A 169 -10.03 -0.38 4.68
C PHE A 169 -10.01 0.97 5.40
N SER A 170 -10.04 2.09 4.66
CA SER A 170 -10.13 3.42 5.24
C SER A 170 -11.45 3.62 6.00
N ALA A 171 -12.56 3.17 5.43
CA ALA A 171 -13.88 3.24 6.06
C ALA A 171 -13.97 2.35 7.30
N LEU A 172 -13.45 1.12 7.22
CA LEU A 172 -13.37 0.21 8.37
C LEU A 172 -12.57 0.83 9.52
N GLY A 173 -11.39 1.37 9.21
CA GLY A 173 -10.58 2.08 10.19
C GLY A 173 -11.35 3.23 10.82
N TYR A 174 -12.00 4.06 10.02
CA TYR A 174 -12.77 5.21 10.49
C TYR A 174 -13.94 4.80 11.40
N LEU A 175 -14.63 3.71 11.10
CA LEU A 175 -15.77 3.21 11.89
C LEU A 175 -15.32 2.49 13.17
N LEU A 176 -14.25 1.69 13.09
CA LEU A 176 -13.77 0.93 14.25
C LEU A 176 -13.01 1.80 15.27
N PHE A 177 -12.31 2.83 14.79
CA PHE A 177 -11.41 3.60 15.64
C PHE A 177 -12.08 4.29 16.84
N PRO A 178 -13.29 4.87 16.75
CA PRO A 178 -13.97 5.46 17.91
C PRO A 178 -14.31 4.44 19.01
N TYR A 179 -14.57 3.19 18.62
CA TYR A 179 -14.83 2.11 19.57
C TYR A 179 -13.54 1.63 20.24
N LEU A 180 -12.47 1.55 19.47
CA LEU A 180 -11.14 1.20 19.96
C LEU A 180 -10.52 2.29 20.85
N TRP A 181 -10.98 3.55 20.76
CA TRP A 181 -10.43 4.68 21.52
C TRP A 181 -11.07 4.87 22.89
N ARG A 182 -12.26 4.32 23.12
CA ARG A 182 -13.05 4.54 24.35
C ARG A 182 -12.63 3.66 25.54
N ASP A 183 -11.91 2.57 25.30
CA ASP A 183 -11.33 1.66 26.31
C ASP A 183 -9.81 1.88 26.42
#